data_d7b794481328f11553b1500b97747d29
#
_entry.id   d7b794481328f11553b1500b97747d29
#
_cell.length_a   1.000
_cell.length_b   1.000
_cell.length_c   1.000
_cell.angle_alpha   90.00
_cell.angle_beta   90.00
_cell.angle_gamma   90.00
#
_symmetry.space_group_name_H-M   'P 1'
#
loop_
_entity.id
_entity.type
_entity.pdbx_description
1 polymer ?
#
loop_
_entity_poly.entity_id
_entity_poly.type
_entity_poly.pdbx_seq_one_letter_code
_entity_poly.pdbx_strand_id
1 'polypeptide(L)'
;VCNQVIYGKITGDFVDADGNGVQVVDQPIISYFKRSGFKPVADFIDTLNKQKKVMQKSVANFSTGKNKKGSVTYWIPVVNFAKAVEIKEEDKELMRMFGDTVKAHNETVTNQYREAVKLVATDDESDLASDFVDVHAT
;
A
#
# COMPACT_ATOMS: atom_id res chain seq x y z
N VAL A 1 1.17 9.96 -9.02
CA VAL A 1 1.32 9.92 -7.56
C VAL A 1 1.48 8.47 -7.10
N CYS A 2 2.55 8.20 -6.37
CA CYS A 2 2.78 6.87 -5.82
C CYS A 2 1.95 6.64 -4.57
N ASN A 3 1.36 5.45 -4.46
CA ASN A 3 0.62 5.01 -3.30
C ASN A 3 1.27 3.77 -2.71
N GLN A 4 1.34 3.70 -1.39
CA GLN A 4 1.63 2.47 -0.67
C GLN A 4 0.29 1.84 -0.31
N VAL A 5 0.01 0.66 -0.85
CA VAL A 5 -1.26 -0.04 -0.63
C VAL A 5 -1.02 -1.24 0.28
N ILE A 6 -1.79 -1.32 1.35
CA ILE A 6 -1.69 -2.42 2.32
C ILE A 6 -3.03 -3.14 2.40
N TYR A 7 -2.98 -4.46 2.29
CA TYR A 7 -4.10 -5.37 2.45
C TYR A 7 -3.93 -6.10 3.78
N GLY A 8 -4.98 -6.16 4.57
CA GLY A 8 -4.90 -6.84 5.84
C GLY A 8 -6.21 -6.84 6.62
N LYS A 9 -6.10 -7.19 7.89
CA LYS A 9 -7.21 -7.12 8.85
C LYS A 9 -6.89 -6.09 9.91
N ILE A 10 -7.92 -5.38 10.35
CA ILE A 10 -7.78 -4.36 11.38
C ILE A 10 -8.66 -4.69 12.58
N THR A 11 -8.13 -4.44 13.77
CA THR A 11 -8.85 -4.52 15.04
C THR A 11 -8.58 -3.26 15.84
N GLY A 12 -9.61 -2.68 16.41
CA GLY A 12 -9.46 -1.50 17.26
C GLY A 12 -10.77 -0.75 17.48
N ASP A 13 -10.64 0.34 18.23
CA ASP A 13 -11.75 1.25 18.46
C ASP A 13 -11.58 2.46 17.54
N PHE A 14 -12.61 2.75 16.78
CA PHE A 14 -12.62 3.82 15.79
C PHE A 14 -13.79 4.76 16.02
N VAL A 15 -13.72 5.90 15.38
CA VAL A 15 -14.82 6.88 15.40
C VAL A 15 -15.30 7.03 13.96
N ASP A 16 -16.60 6.91 13.75
CA ASP A 16 -17.21 7.06 12.43
C ASP A 16 -17.32 8.55 12.04
N ALA A 17 -17.87 8.80 10.84
CA ALA A 17 -18.02 10.15 10.33
C ALA A 17 -18.94 11.03 11.17
N ASP A 18 -19.85 10.42 11.94
CA ASP A 18 -20.80 11.12 12.82
C ASP A 18 -20.26 11.32 14.25
N GLY A 19 -19.02 10.86 14.50
CA GLY A 19 -18.39 10.99 15.81
C GLY A 19 -18.73 9.87 16.80
N ASN A 20 -19.40 8.81 16.33
CA ASN A 20 -19.78 7.68 17.19
C ASN A 20 -18.62 6.67 17.27
N GLY A 21 -18.40 6.10 18.46
CA GLY A 21 -17.43 5.04 18.65
C GLY A 21 -17.88 3.75 17.98
N VAL A 22 -16.97 3.12 17.23
CA VAL A 22 -17.20 1.85 16.56
C VAL A 22 -16.06 0.89 16.92
N GLN A 23 -16.41 -0.27 17.46
CA GLN A 23 -15.46 -1.34 17.69
C GLN A 23 -15.38 -2.25 16.46
N VAL A 24 -14.17 -2.45 15.96
CA VAL A 24 -13.91 -3.28 14.78
C VAL A 24 -13.00 -4.43 15.21
N VAL A 25 -13.34 -5.65 14.81
CA VAL A 25 -12.56 -6.85 15.11
C VAL A 25 -12.35 -7.65 13.84
N ASP A 26 -11.08 -7.92 13.51
CA ASP A 26 -10.66 -8.74 12.36
C ASP A 26 -11.33 -8.34 11.03
N GLN A 27 -11.53 -7.06 10.83
CA GLN A 27 -12.16 -6.56 9.60
C GLN A 27 -11.15 -6.49 8.47
N PRO A 28 -11.38 -7.19 7.34
CA PRO A 28 -10.54 -7.05 6.15
C PRO A 28 -10.58 -5.62 5.61
N ILE A 29 -9.42 -5.07 5.32
CA ILE A 29 -9.30 -3.71 4.81
C ILE A 29 -8.27 -3.61 3.69
N ILE A 30 -8.42 -2.55 2.89
CA ILE A 30 -7.42 -2.09 1.94
C ILE A 30 -7.11 -0.65 2.31
N SER A 31 -5.86 -0.36 2.61
CA SER A 31 -5.43 0.98 3.01
C SER A 31 -4.49 1.58 1.99
N TYR A 32 -4.70 2.83 1.66
CA TYR A 32 -3.89 3.58 0.69
C TYR A 32 -3.15 4.69 1.43
N PHE A 33 -1.82 4.66 1.33
CA PHE A 33 -0.96 5.67 1.93
C PHE A 33 -0.26 6.45 0.83
N LYS A 34 -0.49 7.73 0.79
CA LYS A 34 0.06 8.62 -0.24
C LYS A 34 0.58 9.90 0.39
N ARG A 35 1.38 10.67 -0.36
CA ARG A 35 1.97 11.94 0.10
C ARG A 35 2.75 11.76 1.40
N SER A 36 2.42 12.52 2.44
CA SER A 36 3.10 12.44 3.75
C SER A 36 2.93 11.09 4.45
N GLY A 37 1.92 10.32 4.11
CA GLY A 37 1.70 8.98 4.67
C GLY A 37 2.51 7.87 3.97
N PHE A 38 3.02 8.11 2.77
CA PHE A 38 3.75 7.09 2.01
C PHE A 38 5.06 6.67 2.68
N LYS A 39 5.91 7.64 3.02
CA LYS A 39 7.24 7.36 3.53
C LYS A 39 7.25 6.60 4.87
N PRO A 40 6.46 6.98 5.88
CA PRO A 40 6.45 6.25 7.15
C PRO A 40 6.10 4.77 6.98
N VAL A 41 5.15 4.45 6.12
CA VAL A 41 4.73 3.07 5.86
C VAL A 41 5.79 2.33 5.05
N ALA A 42 6.36 2.95 4.03
CA ALA A 42 7.45 2.38 3.25
C ALA A 42 8.68 2.07 4.12
N ASP A 43 9.05 2.99 5.01
CA ASP A 43 10.17 2.80 5.94
C ASP A 43 9.91 1.64 6.90
N PHE A 44 8.68 1.48 7.37
CA PHE A 44 8.29 0.35 8.21
C PHE A 44 8.46 -0.98 7.46
N ILE A 45 8.03 -1.06 6.22
CA ILE A 45 8.17 -2.25 5.39
C ILE A 45 9.65 -2.58 5.16
N ASP A 46 10.47 -1.57 4.87
CA ASP A 46 11.92 -1.75 4.72
C ASP A 46 12.56 -2.28 6.01
N THR A 47 12.13 -1.76 7.16
CA THR A 47 12.63 -2.22 8.46
C THR A 47 12.29 -3.69 8.70
N LEU A 48 11.07 -4.13 8.38
CA LEU A 48 10.68 -5.53 8.45
C LEU A 48 11.56 -6.40 7.55
N ASN A 49 11.80 -5.96 6.33
CA ASN A 49 12.63 -6.70 5.37
C ASN A 49 14.08 -6.82 5.87
N LYS A 50 14.64 -5.75 6.41
CA LYS A 50 16.00 -5.76 6.98
C LYS A 50 16.12 -6.70 8.19
N GLN A 51 15.07 -6.83 8.97
CA GLN A 51 15.00 -7.72 10.11
C GLN A 51 14.60 -9.15 9.72
N LYS A 52 14.41 -9.41 8.42
CA LYS A 52 13.99 -10.72 7.88
C LYS A 52 12.65 -11.18 8.45
N LYS A 53 11.77 -10.24 8.77
CA LYS A 53 10.41 -10.54 9.23
C LYS A 53 9.47 -10.62 8.03
N VAL A 54 8.56 -11.58 8.07
CA VAL A 54 7.56 -11.78 7.02
C VAL A 54 6.36 -10.87 7.30
N MET A 55 6.05 -9.98 6.38
CA MET A 55 4.95 -9.01 6.57
C MET A 55 3.60 -9.69 6.78
N GLN A 56 3.34 -10.78 6.06
CA GLN A 56 2.09 -11.54 6.15
C GLN A 56 1.89 -12.20 7.54
N LYS A 57 2.97 -12.39 8.28
CA LYS A 57 2.96 -12.97 9.63
C LYS A 57 3.20 -11.92 10.71
N SER A 58 3.06 -10.66 10.39
CA SER A 58 3.34 -9.56 11.32
C SER A 58 2.06 -8.82 11.67
N VAL A 59 1.95 -8.48 12.94
CA VAL A 59 0.92 -7.56 13.44
C VAL A 59 1.61 -6.23 13.73
N ALA A 60 1.03 -5.16 13.23
CA ALA A 60 1.54 -3.81 13.43
C ALA A 60 0.52 -2.95 14.18
N ASN A 61 1.02 -2.06 15.02
CA ASN A 61 0.22 -1.03 15.66
C ASN A 61 0.29 0.24 14.82
N PHE A 62 -0.88 0.77 14.48
CA PHE A 62 -1.03 2.03 13.78
C PHE A 62 -1.54 3.10 14.73
N SER A 63 -0.90 4.25 14.70
CA SER A 63 -1.34 5.43 15.39
C SER A 63 -1.08 6.64 14.50
N THR A 64 -1.39 7.84 14.98
CA THR A 64 -1.11 9.06 14.27
C THR A 64 -0.14 9.93 15.07
N GLY A 65 0.79 10.53 14.35
CA GLY A 65 1.74 11.49 14.91
C GLY A 65 1.54 12.86 14.29
N LYS A 66 1.69 13.89 15.10
CA LYS A 66 1.62 15.26 14.64
C LYS A 66 2.98 15.70 14.13
N ASN A 67 3.01 16.28 12.95
CA ASN A 67 4.21 16.82 12.35
C ASN A 67 3.98 18.26 11.89
N LYS A 68 5.06 19.02 11.80
CA LYS A 68 4.95 20.44 11.44
C LYS A 68 6.01 20.79 10.41
N LYS A 69 5.58 21.47 9.35
CA LYS A 69 6.48 22.01 8.34
C LYS A 69 6.17 23.50 8.14
N GLY A 70 7.05 24.36 8.64
CA GLY A 70 6.77 25.79 8.67
C GLY A 70 5.58 26.11 9.56
N SER A 71 4.56 26.79 9.03
CA SER A 71 3.31 27.10 9.74
C SER A 71 2.25 26.03 9.59
N VAL A 72 2.48 24.99 8.76
CA VAL A 72 1.51 23.95 8.49
C VAL A 72 1.71 22.77 9.43
N THR A 73 0.64 22.37 10.11
CA THR A 73 0.60 21.17 10.96
C THR A 73 -0.16 20.08 10.22
N TYR A 74 0.38 18.88 10.20
CA TYR A 74 -0.27 17.75 9.55
C TYR A 74 -0.04 16.47 10.37
N TRP A 75 -0.87 15.45 10.12
CA TRP A 75 -0.79 14.16 10.78
C TRP A 75 -0.21 13.12 9.85
N ILE A 76 0.66 12.29 10.39
CA ILE A 76 1.28 11.17 9.66
C ILE A 76 0.96 9.86 10.36
N PRO A 77 0.89 8.73 9.63
CA PRO A 77 0.77 7.43 10.27
C PRO A 77 2.07 7.08 11.00
N VAL A 78 1.92 6.52 12.19
CA VAL A 78 3.03 5.94 12.96
C VAL A 78 2.79 4.44 13.02
N VAL A 79 3.72 3.65 12.51
CA VAL A 79 3.58 2.21 12.36
C VAL A 79 4.70 1.52 13.12
N ASN A 80 4.33 0.66 14.06
CA ASN A 80 5.28 -0.09 14.86
C ASN A 80 4.96 -1.58 14.81
N PHE A 81 6.02 -2.41 14.75
CA PHE A 81 5.86 -3.86 14.86
C PHE A 81 5.35 -4.23 16.26
N ALA A 82 4.27 -4.99 16.33
CA ALA A 82 3.71 -5.45 17.60
C ALA A 82 4.15 -6.87 17.93
N LYS A 83 3.86 -7.83 17.04
CA LYS A 83 4.20 -9.23 17.26
C LYS A 83 4.16 -10.02 15.96
N ALA A 84 4.82 -11.18 15.94
CA ALA A 84 4.66 -12.16 14.88
C ALA A 84 3.49 -13.10 15.21
N VAL A 85 2.76 -13.52 14.19
CA VAL A 85 1.63 -14.44 14.32
C VAL A 85 1.72 -15.56 13.29
N GLU A 86 1.09 -16.70 13.59
CA GLU A 86 0.91 -17.76 12.61
C GLU A 86 -0.34 -17.49 11.77
N ILE A 87 -0.28 -17.86 10.49
CA ILE A 87 -1.40 -17.71 9.57
C ILE A 87 -2.41 -18.83 9.84
N LYS A 88 -3.64 -18.44 10.17
CA LYS A 88 -4.74 -19.40 10.35
C LYS A 88 -5.29 -19.85 9.01
N GLU A 89 -5.93 -21.03 8.97
CA GLU A 89 -6.54 -21.57 7.75
C GLU A 89 -7.56 -20.60 7.13
N GLU A 90 -8.39 -19.98 7.94
CA GLU A 90 -9.36 -18.99 7.50
C GLU A 90 -8.71 -17.75 6.86
N ASP A 91 -7.50 -17.39 7.32
CA ASP A 91 -6.75 -16.25 6.80
C ASP A 91 -6.02 -16.58 5.50
N LYS A 92 -5.70 -17.84 5.26
CA LYS A 92 -5.06 -18.27 4.00
C LYS A 92 -5.92 -17.95 2.79
N GLU A 93 -7.22 -18.21 2.88
CA GLU A 93 -8.15 -17.90 1.79
C GLU A 93 -8.22 -16.38 1.54
N LEU A 94 -8.30 -15.58 2.60
CA LEU A 94 -8.31 -14.13 2.49
C LEU A 94 -7.01 -13.60 1.87
N MET A 95 -5.87 -14.15 2.26
CA MET A 95 -4.58 -13.78 1.69
C MET A 95 -4.47 -14.13 0.22
N ARG A 96 -5.02 -15.27 -0.18
CA ARG A 96 -5.09 -15.68 -1.58
C ARG A 96 -5.93 -14.69 -2.38
N MET A 97 -7.08 -14.29 -1.86
CA MET A 97 -7.94 -13.28 -2.49
C MET A 97 -7.22 -11.95 -2.65
N PHE A 98 -6.51 -11.51 -1.63
CA PHE A 98 -5.72 -10.27 -1.70
C PHE A 98 -4.62 -10.38 -2.76
N GLY A 99 -3.91 -11.50 -2.80
CA GLY A 99 -2.88 -11.75 -3.80
C GLY A 99 -3.43 -11.71 -5.23
N ASP A 100 -4.56 -12.34 -5.45
CA ASP A 100 -5.24 -12.33 -6.75
C ASP A 100 -5.68 -10.91 -7.14
N THR A 101 -6.18 -10.14 -6.20
CA THR A 101 -6.59 -8.75 -6.43
C THR A 101 -5.40 -7.88 -6.81
N VAL A 102 -4.27 -8.02 -6.12
CA VAL A 102 -3.04 -7.28 -6.42
C VAL A 102 -2.53 -7.65 -7.81
N LYS A 103 -2.52 -8.93 -8.13
CA LYS A 103 -2.08 -9.42 -9.45
C LYS A 103 -2.94 -8.86 -10.57
N ALA A 104 -4.26 -8.91 -10.43
CA ALA A 104 -5.20 -8.38 -11.42
C ALA A 104 -5.02 -6.87 -11.62
N HIS A 105 -4.84 -6.14 -10.53
CA HIS A 105 -4.59 -4.70 -10.59
C HIS A 105 -3.28 -4.39 -11.32
N ASN A 106 -2.21 -5.10 -11.00
CA ASN A 106 -0.92 -4.90 -11.65
C ASN A 106 -0.97 -5.22 -13.14
N GLU A 107 -1.68 -6.27 -13.53
CA GLU A 107 -1.90 -6.61 -14.95
C GLU A 107 -2.65 -5.49 -15.68
N THR A 108 -3.70 -4.95 -15.07
CA THR A 108 -4.46 -3.83 -15.64
C THR A 108 -3.58 -2.60 -15.85
N VAL A 109 -2.81 -2.21 -14.86
CA VAL A 109 -1.90 -1.05 -14.95
C VAL A 109 -0.85 -1.29 -16.03
N THR A 110 -0.27 -2.48 -16.11
CA THR A 110 0.72 -2.83 -17.13
C THR A 110 0.12 -2.77 -18.53
N ASN A 111 -1.09 -3.28 -18.72
CA ASN A 111 -1.76 -3.25 -20.02
C ASN A 111 -2.10 -1.82 -20.44
N GLN A 112 -2.58 -0.99 -19.53
CA GLN A 112 -2.84 0.43 -19.80
C GLN A 112 -1.58 1.16 -20.22
N TYR A 113 -0.46 0.88 -19.57
CA TYR A 113 0.83 1.45 -19.95
C TYR A 113 1.25 1.04 -21.35
N ARG A 114 1.14 -0.25 -21.69
CA ARG A 114 1.48 -0.77 -23.02
C ARG A 114 0.63 -0.14 -24.11
N GLU A 115 -0.66 0.04 -23.88
CA GLU A 115 -1.55 0.70 -24.83
C GLU A 115 -1.17 2.17 -25.02
N ALA A 116 -0.83 2.88 -23.96
CA ALA A 116 -0.38 4.26 -24.04
C ALA A 116 0.92 4.38 -24.87
N VAL A 117 1.87 3.45 -24.69
CA VAL A 117 3.10 3.41 -25.47
C VAL A 117 2.82 3.13 -26.94
N LYS A 118 1.89 2.24 -27.27
CA LYS A 118 1.49 1.97 -28.65
C LYS A 118 0.87 3.20 -29.32
N LEU A 119 0.02 3.93 -28.63
CA LEU A 119 -0.59 5.17 -29.16
C LEU A 119 0.48 6.22 -29.48
N VAL A 120 1.45 6.40 -28.59
CA VAL A 120 2.58 7.31 -28.82
C VAL A 120 3.40 6.86 -30.03
N ALA A 121 3.65 5.56 -30.19
CA ALA A 121 4.41 5.02 -31.33
C ALA A 121 3.66 5.24 -32.66
N THR A 122 2.32 5.16 -32.68
CA THR A 122 1.53 5.41 -33.90
C THR A 122 1.48 6.88 -34.29
N ASP A 123 1.76 7.78 -33.35
CA ASP A 123 1.77 9.23 -33.58
C ASP A 123 3.17 9.78 -33.96
N ASP A 124 4.05 8.95 -34.50
CA ASP A 124 5.44 9.28 -34.87
C ASP A 124 6.36 9.69 -33.73
N GLU A 125 6.01 9.33 -32.52
CA GLU A 125 6.83 9.59 -31.33
C GLU A 125 7.65 8.36 -30.93
N SER A 126 8.22 7.68 -31.92
CA SER A 126 8.94 6.42 -31.73
C SER A 126 10.13 6.54 -30.77
N ASP A 127 10.87 7.66 -30.82
CA ASP A 127 12.01 7.87 -29.93
C ASP A 127 11.54 8.01 -28.46
N LEU A 128 10.47 8.75 -28.25
CA LEU A 128 9.88 8.91 -26.92
C LEU A 128 9.33 7.58 -26.40
N ALA A 129 8.67 6.80 -27.26
CA ALA A 129 8.17 5.48 -26.91
C ALA A 129 9.30 4.52 -26.54
N SER A 130 10.42 4.57 -27.25
CA SER A 130 11.61 3.77 -26.94
C SER A 130 12.18 4.12 -25.57
N ASP A 131 12.26 5.40 -25.24
CA ASP A 131 12.73 5.86 -23.92
C ASP A 131 11.83 5.34 -22.81
N PHE A 132 10.52 5.36 -22.98
CA PHE A 132 9.57 4.82 -22.02
C PHE A 132 9.73 3.31 -21.85
N VAL A 133 9.93 2.58 -22.92
CA VAL A 133 10.14 1.14 -22.88
C VAL A 133 11.43 0.80 -22.13
N ASP A 134 12.52 1.50 -22.41
CA ASP A 134 13.82 1.29 -21.74
C ASP A 134 13.72 1.54 -20.22
N VAL A 135 13.08 2.61 -19.81
CA VAL A 135 12.87 2.92 -18.40
C VAL A 135 12.02 1.84 -17.71
N HIS A 136 11.05 1.30 -18.42
CA HIS A 136 10.15 0.28 -17.86
C HIS A 136 10.79 -1.11 -17.82
N ALA A 137 11.72 -1.40 -18.72
CA ALA A 137 12.40 -2.69 -18.77
C ALA A 137 13.42 -2.89 -17.65
N THR A 138 13.87 -1.82 -17.02
CA THR A 138 14.78 -1.87 -15.89
C THR A 138 14.04 -1.94 -14.57
#